data_3d2dc3f50c27a2a55c955a3ba35504da
#
_entry.id   3d2dc3f50c27a2a55c955a3ba35504da
#
_cell.length_a   1.000
_cell.length_b   1.000
_cell.length_c   1.000
_cell.angle_alpha   90.00
_cell.angle_beta   90.00
_cell.angle_gamma   90.00
#
_symmetry.space_group_name_H-M   'P 1'
#
loop_
_entity.id
_entity.type
_entity.pdbx_description
1 polymer ?
#
loop_
_entity_poly.entity_id
_entity_poly.type
_entity_poly.pdbx_seq_one_letter_code
_entity_poly.pdbx_strand_id
1 'polypeptide(L)'
;MFPTQTAAIHPPFNAGRQTHSCGKPVIMKHIAVLTGAGISTSAGIPDFRGPDGVWTKHPEQMSVYDIDSFLSDKEEREYSWRWQKESPVWNAQPGAAHKALVKLEKAGMLTLLATQNFDALHEKAGNSPDVIVNLHGTIGTSHCMKCHAKYDTADIMARLDEEPDPHCRRTLPYSGGMPCNDLIKTDVVYFGEALPDGAMEKSYKLASRADELWVIGSTLEVYPAASIVPVAAQAGVPITIMNMGRTQCDRLASRLIRDDIAVALPKLVDETISAAQ
;
A
#
# COMPACT_ATOMS: atom_id res chain seq x y z
N MET A 1 -17.67 -12.76 48.41
CA MET A 1 -17.34 -14.03 47.72
C MET A 1 -17.58 -13.83 46.25
N PHE A 2 -16.57 -13.50 45.48
CA PHE A 2 -16.62 -13.33 44.03
C PHE A 2 -15.88 -14.50 43.40
N PRO A 3 -16.39 -15.15 42.35
CA PRO A 3 -15.65 -16.24 41.70
C PRO A 3 -14.57 -15.67 40.76
N THR A 4 -13.37 -16.17 40.92
CA THR A 4 -12.21 -15.98 40.06
C THR A 4 -12.45 -16.63 38.68
N GLN A 5 -12.48 -15.83 37.61
CA GLN A 5 -12.44 -16.35 36.23
C GLN A 5 -11.01 -16.71 35.88
N THR A 6 -10.78 -17.99 35.68
CA THR A 6 -9.54 -18.55 35.11
C THR A 6 -9.46 -18.20 33.61
N ALA A 7 -8.44 -17.45 33.24
CA ALA A 7 -8.12 -17.17 31.85
C ALA A 7 -7.68 -18.46 31.14
N ALA A 8 -8.36 -18.84 30.08
CA ALA A 8 -7.97 -19.94 29.21
C ALA A 8 -6.73 -19.55 28.43
N ILE A 9 -5.64 -20.25 28.66
CA ILE A 9 -4.40 -20.16 27.90
C ILE A 9 -4.61 -20.91 26.59
N HIS A 10 -4.68 -20.20 25.48
CA HIS A 10 -4.67 -20.83 24.16
C HIS A 10 -3.30 -21.46 23.89
N PRO A 11 -3.27 -22.72 23.40
CA PRO A 11 -2.01 -23.37 23.05
C PRO A 11 -1.33 -22.69 21.86
N PRO A 12 -0.01 -22.76 21.75
CA PRO A 12 0.72 -22.18 20.64
C PRO A 12 0.34 -22.87 19.32
N PHE A 13 0.24 -22.09 18.28
CA PHE A 13 -0.06 -22.51 16.91
C PHE A 13 0.94 -23.60 16.49
N ASN A 14 0.47 -24.82 16.40
CA ASN A 14 1.26 -25.99 16.04
C ASN A 14 1.41 -25.98 14.50
N ALA A 15 2.58 -25.57 14.01
CA ALA A 15 2.95 -25.70 12.62
C ALA A 15 2.97 -27.20 12.26
N GLY A 16 1.89 -27.68 11.65
CA GLY A 16 1.77 -29.08 11.21
C GLY A 16 2.89 -29.44 10.25
N ARG A 17 3.87 -30.23 10.75
CA ARG A 17 4.85 -30.92 9.90
C ARG A 17 4.11 -31.98 9.09
N GLN A 18 3.86 -31.70 7.82
CA GLN A 18 3.50 -32.75 6.87
C GLN A 18 4.78 -33.48 6.49
N THR A 19 4.95 -34.68 7.03
CA THR A 19 6.05 -35.60 6.64
C THR A 19 5.62 -36.34 5.38
N HIS A 20 6.12 -35.95 4.23
CA HIS A 20 6.18 -36.80 3.05
C HIS A 20 7.54 -37.56 3.07
N SER A 21 7.48 -38.84 2.71
CA SER A 21 8.57 -39.81 2.75
C SER A 21 9.85 -39.31 2.07
N CYS A 22 10.96 -39.41 2.78
CA CYS A 22 12.35 -39.31 2.29
C CYS A 22 12.73 -37.99 1.57
N GLY A 23 12.46 -36.85 2.21
CA GLY A 23 12.92 -35.52 1.78
C GLY A 23 13.30 -34.68 2.99
N LYS A 24 14.31 -33.82 2.84
CA LYS A 24 14.62 -32.80 3.85
C LYS A 24 13.35 -31.98 4.11
N PRO A 25 13.06 -31.54 5.35
CA PRO A 25 11.90 -30.70 5.61
C PRO A 25 11.98 -29.46 4.71
N VAL A 26 10.98 -29.29 3.87
CA VAL A 26 10.82 -28.07 3.05
C VAL A 26 10.51 -26.94 4.02
N ILE A 27 11.47 -26.08 4.28
CA ILE A 27 11.27 -24.89 5.11
C ILE A 27 10.67 -23.82 4.18
N MET A 28 9.35 -23.63 4.29
CA MET A 28 8.66 -22.60 3.54
C MET A 28 9.11 -21.23 4.04
N LYS A 29 9.69 -20.41 3.16
CA LYS A 29 10.17 -19.06 3.47
C LYS A 29 8.99 -18.09 3.55
N HIS A 30 8.94 -17.26 4.59
CA HIS A 30 7.95 -16.22 4.77
C HIS A 30 8.53 -14.87 4.35
N ILE A 31 7.93 -14.25 3.33
CA ILE A 31 8.43 -13.02 2.72
C ILE A 31 7.47 -11.88 3.04
N ALA A 32 8.01 -10.80 3.58
CA ALA A 32 7.33 -9.52 3.66
C ALA A 32 7.74 -8.65 2.47
N VAL A 33 6.79 -7.90 1.92
CA VAL A 33 7.02 -7.02 0.78
C VAL A 33 6.57 -5.60 1.11
N LEU A 34 7.41 -4.61 0.77
CA LEU A 34 7.07 -3.18 0.77
C LEU A 34 7.16 -2.67 -0.66
N THR A 35 6.05 -2.17 -1.21
CA THR A 35 6.03 -1.60 -2.57
C THR A 35 5.86 -0.10 -2.58
N GLY A 36 6.42 0.55 -3.60
CA GLY A 36 6.19 1.95 -3.95
C GLY A 36 5.85 2.11 -5.43
N ALA A 37 5.69 3.34 -5.90
CA ALA A 37 5.16 3.67 -7.23
C ALA A 37 5.95 3.04 -8.40
N GLY A 38 7.23 2.74 -8.21
CA GLY A 38 8.07 2.10 -9.23
C GLY A 38 7.57 0.72 -9.69
N ILE A 39 6.75 -0.01 -8.89
CA ILE A 39 6.17 -1.28 -9.33
C ILE A 39 5.07 -1.07 -10.38
N SER A 40 4.45 0.12 -10.41
CA SER A 40 3.31 0.45 -11.26
C SER A 40 3.70 1.18 -12.55
N THR A 41 4.99 1.55 -12.73
CA THR A 41 5.44 2.28 -13.93
C THR A 41 5.22 1.50 -15.22
N SER A 42 5.48 0.20 -15.21
CA SER A 42 5.19 -0.68 -16.35
C SER A 42 3.69 -0.89 -16.63
N ALA A 43 2.82 -0.49 -15.70
CA ALA A 43 1.38 -0.48 -15.87
C ALA A 43 0.84 0.87 -16.41
N GLY A 44 1.74 1.82 -16.71
CA GLY A 44 1.41 3.13 -17.26
C GLY A 44 1.12 4.20 -16.20
N ILE A 45 1.36 3.92 -14.93
CA ILE A 45 1.25 4.92 -13.85
C ILE A 45 2.65 5.48 -13.59
N PRO A 46 2.89 6.79 -13.80
CA PRO A 46 4.19 7.39 -13.51
C PRO A 46 4.49 7.32 -12.01
N ASP A 47 5.74 7.13 -11.67
CA ASP A 47 6.18 7.30 -10.29
C ASP A 47 6.25 8.80 -9.91
N PHE A 48 6.58 9.08 -8.64
CA PHE A 48 6.63 10.45 -8.15
C PHE A 48 8.01 11.09 -8.26
N ARG A 49 9.10 10.33 -8.05
CA ARG A 49 10.47 10.83 -7.82
C ARG A 49 11.52 10.27 -8.75
N GLY A 50 11.16 9.35 -9.63
CA GLY A 50 12.06 8.85 -10.68
C GLY A 50 12.44 9.94 -11.67
N PRO A 51 13.33 9.66 -12.63
CA PRO A 51 13.75 10.63 -13.64
C PRO A 51 12.57 11.21 -14.44
N ASP A 52 11.52 10.40 -14.65
CA ASP A 52 10.29 10.78 -15.32
C ASP A 52 9.11 10.97 -14.36
N GLY A 53 9.38 11.03 -13.07
CA GLY A 53 8.38 11.10 -12.01
C GLY A 53 7.61 12.42 -12.00
N VAL A 54 6.37 12.37 -11.53
CA VAL A 54 5.43 13.51 -11.50
C VAL A 54 6.05 14.71 -10.80
N TRP A 55 6.60 14.55 -9.61
CA TRP A 55 7.17 15.66 -8.83
C TRP A 55 8.57 16.07 -9.30
N THR A 56 9.25 15.20 -10.04
CA THR A 56 10.52 15.58 -10.70
C THR A 56 10.26 16.55 -11.85
N LYS A 57 9.19 16.30 -12.63
CA LYS A 57 8.82 17.16 -13.77
C LYS A 57 7.95 18.35 -13.35
N HIS A 58 7.12 18.17 -12.32
CA HIS A 58 6.11 19.12 -11.88
C HIS A 58 6.10 19.25 -10.34
N PRO A 59 7.14 19.89 -9.76
CA PRO A 59 7.24 20.03 -8.29
C PRO A 59 6.05 20.78 -7.66
N GLU A 60 5.41 21.67 -8.42
CA GLU A 60 4.22 22.41 -8.01
C GLU A 60 3.01 21.51 -7.72
N GLN A 61 2.99 20.31 -8.28
CA GLN A 61 1.89 19.36 -8.07
C GLN A 61 1.96 18.61 -6.73
N MET A 62 2.96 18.88 -5.90
CA MET A 62 3.01 18.29 -4.55
C MET A 62 1.86 18.77 -3.66
N SER A 63 1.36 20.00 -3.87
CA SER A 63 0.23 20.58 -3.12
C SER A 63 -1.08 19.80 -3.30
N VAL A 64 -1.24 19.07 -4.42
CA VAL A 64 -2.43 18.23 -4.70
C VAL A 64 -2.72 17.23 -3.57
N TYR A 65 -1.69 16.78 -2.88
CA TYR A 65 -1.77 15.81 -1.80
C TYR A 65 -1.33 16.40 -0.45
N ASP A 66 -1.60 17.69 -0.21
CA ASP A 66 -1.37 18.35 1.07
C ASP A 66 -2.71 18.64 1.76
N ILE A 67 -2.87 18.18 3.02
CA ILE A 67 -4.16 18.27 3.72
C ILE A 67 -4.53 19.71 4.07
N ASP A 68 -3.56 20.54 4.44
CA ASP A 68 -3.83 21.92 4.84
C ASP A 68 -4.26 22.75 3.61
N SER A 69 -3.62 22.53 2.46
CA SER A 69 -4.01 23.12 1.18
C SER A 69 -5.43 22.69 0.79
N PHE A 70 -5.73 21.39 0.88
CA PHE A 70 -7.05 20.84 0.59
C PHE A 70 -8.14 21.43 1.48
N LEU A 71 -7.89 21.60 2.77
CA LEU A 71 -8.88 22.11 3.72
C LEU A 71 -9.12 23.63 3.60
N SER A 72 -8.06 24.38 3.32
CA SER A 72 -8.13 25.86 3.35
C SER A 72 -8.49 26.49 2.03
N ASP A 73 -8.20 25.86 0.89
CA ASP A 73 -8.33 26.46 -0.43
C ASP A 73 -9.27 25.67 -1.36
N LYS A 74 -10.33 26.34 -1.81
CA LYS A 74 -11.29 25.74 -2.73
C LYS A 74 -10.70 25.46 -4.11
N GLU A 75 -9.84 26.35 -4.63
CA GLU A 75 -9.23 26.18 -5.95
C GLU A 75 -8.29 24.97 -5.95
N GLU A 76 -7.53 24.77 -4.86
CA GLU A 76 -6.69 23.59 -4.66
C GLU A 76 -7.52 22.28 -4.57
N ARG A 77 -8.69 22.31 -3.90
CA ARG A 77 -9.60 21.14 -3.90
C ARG A 77 -10.13 20.80 -5.29
N GLU A 78 -10.60 21.80 -6.02
CA GLU A 78 -11.08 21.61 -7.40
C GLU A 78 -9.97 21.09 -8.31
N TYR A 79 -8.74 21.61 -8.13
CA TYR A 79 -7.57 21.13 -8.86
C TYR A 79 -7.22 19.68 -8.47
N SER A 80 -7.20 19.35 -7.18
CA SER A 80 -6.96 18.00 -6.67
C SER A 80 -7.96 16.99 -7.23
N TRP A 81 -9.25 17.32 -7.22
CA TRP A 81 -10.29 16.46 -7.78
C TRP A 81 -10.13 16.23 -9.28
N ARG A 82 -9.84 17.30 -10.04
CA ARG A 82 -9.59 17.21 -11.49
C ARG A 82 -8.37 16.36 -11.79
N TRP A 83 -7.28 16.59 -11.08
CA TRP A 83 -6.06 15.80 -11.17
C TRP A 83 -6.31 14.31 -10.96
N GLN A 84 -7.06 13.97 -9.92
CA GLN A 84 -7.42 12.60 -9.62
C GLN A 84 -8.35 12.00 -10.69
N LYS A 85 -9.31 12.75 -11.20
CA LYS A 85 -10.21 12.33 -12.30
C LYS A 85 -9.44 11.99 -13.57
N GLU A 86 -8.41 12.76 -13.88
CA GLU A 86 -7.56 12.58 -15.08
C GLU A 86 -6.45 11.55 -14.89
N SER A 87 -6.32 11.00 -13.69
CA SER A 87 -5.24 10.05 -13.36
C SER A 87 -5.29 8.79 -14.23
N PRO A 88 -4.14 8.32 -14.75
CA PRO A 88 -4.06 7.06 -15.48
C PRO A 88 -4.41 5.83 -14.63
N VAL A 89 -4.45 5.96 -13.31
CA VAL A 89 -4.79 4.88 -12.36
C VAL A 89 -6.12 4.20 -12.70
N TRP A 90 -7.12 4.96 -13.18
CA TRP A 90 -8.46 4.43 -13.47
C TRP A 90 -8.47 3.37 -14.56
N ASN A 91 -7.63 3.51 -15.57
CA ASN A 91 -7.54 2.63 -16.73
C ASN A 91 -6.39 1.62 -16.61
N ALA A 92 -5.51 1.76 -15.62
CA ALA A 92 -4.35 0.91 -15.44
C ALA A 92 -4.73 -0.54 -15.14
N GLN A 93 -3.95 -1.46 -15.69
CA GLN A 93 -4.07 -2.89 -15.46
C GLN A 93 -2.82 -3.41 -14.76
N PRO A 94 -2.96 -4.39 -13.83
CA PRO A 94 -1.82 -4.98 -13.15
C PRO A 94 -0.79 -5.56 -14.11
N GLY A 95 0.46 -5.11 -14.00
CA GLY A 95 1.59 -5.59 -14.77
C GLY A 95 2.14 -6.94 -14.28
N ALA A 96 3.22 -7.41 -14.94
CA ALA A 96 3.89 -8.66 -14.60
C ALA A 96 4.38 -8.71 -13.14
N ALA A 97 4.88 -7.59 -12.63
CA ALA A 97 5.34 -7.45 -11.26
C ALA A 97 4.23 -7.70 -10.23
N HIS A 98 3.05 -7.10 -10.43
CA HIS A 98 1.88 -7.34 -9.55
C HIS A 98 1.45 -8.82 -9.57
N LYS A 99 1.36 -9.41 -10.77
CA LYS A 99 1.00 -10.84 -10.95
C LYS A 99 2.01 -11.79 -10.31
N ALA A 100 3.29 -11.40 -10.28
CA ALA A 100 4.33 -12.18 -9.59
C ALA A 100 4.09 -12.24 -8.07
N LEU A 101 3.64 -11.14 -7.44
CA LEU A 101 3.30 -11.15 -6.01
C LEU A 101 2.06 -12.00 -5.71
N VAL A 102 1.08 -12.05 -6.62
CA VAL A 102 -0.04 -13.00 -6.52
C VAL A 102 0.47 -14.45 -6.58
N LYS A 103 1.45 -14.74 -7.45
CA LYS A 103 2.06 -16.07 -7.53
C LYS A 103 2.80 -16.43 -6.23
N LEU A 104 3.53 -15.47 -5.63
CA LEU A 104 4.21 -15.64 -4.36
C LEU A 104 3.22 -15.93 -3.22
N GLU A 105 2.08 -15.21 -3.18
CA GLU A 105 1.00 -15.44 -2.22
C GLU A 105 0.38 -16.83 -2.38
N LYS A 106 0.05 -17.23 -3.61
CA LYS A 106 -0.52 -18.57 -3.90
C LYS A 106 0.43 -19.71 -3.54
N ALA A 107 1.74 -19.45 -3.53
CA ALA A 107 2.74 -20.39 -3.03
C ALA A 107 2.80 -20.44 -1.48
N GLY A 108 2.00 -19.64 -0.77
CA GLY A 108 1.97 -19.57 0.69
C GLY A 108 3.18 -18.84 1.30
N MET A 109 3.95 -18.10 0.50
CA MET A 109 5.20 -17.47 0.92
C MET A 109 5.06 -16.00 1.27
N LEU A 110 4.02 -15.30 0.78
CA LEU A 110 3.78 -13.88 1.04
C LEU A 110 3.00 -13.70 2.34
N THR A 111 3.61 -13.09 3.35
CA THR A 111 2.98 -12.85 4.66
C THR A 111 2.55 -11.42 4.89
N LEU A 112 3.14 -10.48 4.16
CA LEU A 112 2.82 -9.06 4.18
C LEU A 112 3.06 -8.46 2.79
N LEU A 113 2.09 -7.69 2.32
CA LEU A 113 2.22 -6.79 1.18
C LEU A 113 1.85 -5.38 1.63
N ALA A 114 2.81 -4.67 2.24
CA ALA A 114 2.65 -3.27 2.58
C ALA A 114 2.88 -2.43 1.31
N THR A 115 1.92 -1.59 0.96
CA THR A 115 2.05 -0.74 -0.22
C THR A 115 1.92 0.73 0.13
N GLN A 116 2.80 1.54 -0.45
CA GLN A 116 2.72 3.00 -0.44
C GLN A 116 1.81 3.51 -1.55
N ASN A 117 1.42 2.63 -2.49
CA ASN A 117 0.57 2.99 -3.62
C ASN A 117 -0.90 3.01 -3.20
N PHE A 118 -1.64 3.94 -3.78
CA PHE A 118 -3.09 4.05 -3.63
C PHE A 118 -3.85 3.62 -4.90
N ASP A 119 -3.16 3.00 -5.87
CA ASP A 119 -3.67 2.63 -7.20
C ASP A 119 -4.55 1.37 -7.23
N ALA A 120 -4.63 0.64 -6.12
CA ALA A 120 -5.37 -0.62 -5.96
C ALA A 120 -4.96 -1.72 -6.95
N LEU A 121 -3.75 -1.65 -7.56
CA LEU A 121 -3.34 -2.66 -8.56
C LEU A 121 -2.98 -4.00 -7.93
N HIS A 122 -2.63 -4.08 -6.67
CA HIS A 122 -2.40 -5.35 -5.96
C HIS A 122 -3.70 -6.12 -5.78
N GLU A 123 -4.77 -5.44 -5.34
CA GLU A 123 -6.12 -6.02 -5.22
C GLU A 123 -6.64 -6.43 -6.60
N LYS A 124 -6.48 -5.56 -7.61
CA LYS A 124 -6.89 -5.79 -8.99
C LYS A 124 -6.13 -6.95 -9.64
N ALA A 125 -4.88 -7.21 -9.23
CA ALA A 125 -4.10 -8.36 -9.64
C ALA A 125 -4.60 -9.67 -9.03
N GLY A 126 -5.25 -9.62 -7.86
CA GLY A 126 -5.81 -10.75 -7.15
C GLY A 126 -5.07 -11.14 -5.86
N ASN A 127 -4.26 -10.24 -5.29
CA ASN A 127 -3.76 -10.42 -3.93
C ASN A 127 -4.92 -10.29 -2.92
N SER A 128 -4.90 -11.12 -1.88
CA SER A 128 -5.91 -11.11 -0.82
C SER A 128 -5.81 -9.85 0.05
N PRO A 129 -6.95 -9.27 0.47
CA PRO A 129 -6.95 -8.20 1.47
C PRO A 129 -6.26 -8.57 2.79
N ASP A 130 -6.17 -9.87 3.11
CA ASP A 130 -5.55 -10.34 4.35
C ASP A 130 -4.04 -10.06 4.40
N VAL A 131 -3.37 -10.11 3.24
CA VAL A 131 -1.93 -9.84 3.14
C VAL A 131 -1.62 -8.38 2.82
N ILE A 132 -2.57 -7.63 2.22
CA ILE A 132 -2.36 -6.24 1.84
C ILE A 132 -2.48 -5.31 3.05
N VAL A 133 -1.61 -4.31 3.10
CA VAL A 133 -1.68 -3.15 3.99
C VAL A 133 -1.48 -1.89 3.14
N ASN A 134 -2.56 -1.16 2.89
CA ASN A 134 -2.54 0.11 2.16
C ASN A 134 -2.06 1.23 3.09
N LEU A 135 -0.75 1.53 3.10
CA LEU A 135 -0.15 2.53 3.99
C LEU A 135 -0.63 3.94 3.70
N HIS A 136 -0.84 4.27 2.43
CA HIS A 136 -1.30 5.59 2.01
C HIS A 136 -2.75 5.57 1.48
N GLY A 137 -3.55 4.61 1.97
CA GLY A 137 -4.97 4.52 1.62
C GLY A 137 -5.24 4.08 0.19
N THR A 138 -6.35 4.55 -0.39
CA THR A 138 -6.79 4.16 -1.74
C THR A 138 -7.52 5.31 -2.45
N ILE A 139 -7.33 5.41 -3.76
CA ILE A 139 -8.09 6.33 -4.61
C ILE A 139 -9.51 5.82 -4.92
N GLY A 140 -9.77 4.53 -4.72
CA GLY A 140 -11.05 3.89 -5.08
C GLY A 140 -12.23 4.33 -4.23
N THR A 141 -11.99 4.75 -2.98
CA THR A 141 -13.03 5.20 -2.07
C THR A 141 -12.78 6.62 -1.57
N SER A 142 -13.86 7.28 -1.14
CA SER A 142 -13.87 8.64 -0.60
C SER A 142 -14.72 8.69 0.66
N HIS A 143 -14.52 9.70 1.47
CA HIS A 143 -15.34 9.92 2.65
C HIS A 143 -15.66 11.40 2.89
N CYS A 144 -16.73 11.64 3.62
CA CYS A 144 -17.04 12.97 4.14
C CYS A 144 -16.16 13.27 5.35
N MET A 145 -15.46 14.40 5.35
CA MET A 145 -14.54 14.80 6.43
C MET A 145 -15.25 14.99 7.79
N LYS A 146 -16.57 15.25 7.80
CA LYS A 146 -17.35 15.49 9.02
C LYS A 146 -18.16 14.28 9.50
N CYS A 147 -18.99 13.70 8.63
CA CYS A 147 -19.90 12.65 9.03
C CYS A 147 -19.40 11.24 8.70
N HIS A 148 -18.21 11.15 8.11
CA HIS A 148 -17.51 9.92 7.71
C HIS A 148 -18.34 8.98 6.80
N ALA A 149 -19.35 9.54 6.11
CA ALA A 149 -20.07 8.79 5.08
C ALA A 149 -19.10 8.35 3.99
N LYS A 150 -19.15 7.08 3.63
CA LYS A 150 -18.30 6.49 2.59
C LYS A 150 -18.97 6.57 1.23
N TYR A 151 -18.15 6.74 0.19
CA TYR A 151 -18.56 6.84 -1.21
C TYR A 151 -17.60 6.02 -2.07
N ASP A 152 -18.11 5.49 -3.16
CA ASP A 152 -17.24 5.11 -4.28
C ASP A 152 -16.71 6.39 -4.92
N THR A 153 -15.41 6.49 -5.15
CA THR A 153 -14.82 7.69 -5.74
C THR A 153 -15.31 7.91 -7.17
N ALA A 154 -15.66 6.85 -7.92
CA ALA A 154 -16.22 6.96 -9.26
C ALA A 154 -17.57 7.72 -9.25
N ASP A 155 -18.42 7.50 -8.22
CA ASP A 155 -19.69 8.23 -8.08
C ASP A 155 -19.46 9.72 -7.79
N ILE A 156 -18.42 10.06 -7.05
CA ILE A 156 -18.05 11.47 -6.80
C ILE A 156 -17.50 12.08 -8.08
N MET A 157 -16.62 11.38 -8.81
CA MET A 157 -16.06 11.88 -10.07
C MET A 157 -17.10 12.15 -11.15
N ALA A 158 -18.18 11.37 -11.18
CA ALA A 158 -19.29 11.59 -12.11
C ALA A 158 -20.00 12.95 -11.88
N ARG A 159 -19.83 13.55 -10.70
CA ARG A 159 -20.45 14.84 -10.33
C ARG A 159 -19.56 16.04 -10.62
N LEU A 160 -18.27 15.86 -10.86
CA LEU A 160 -17.28 16.94 -10.89
C LEU A 160 -17.51 17.96 -12.02
N ASP A 161 -18.18 17.58 -13.11
CA ASP A 161 -18.49 18.52 -14.20
C ASP A 161 -19.53 19.55 -13.80
N GLU A 162 -20.45 19.20 -12.86
CA GLU A 162 -21.48 20.08 -12.31
C GLU A 162 -21.08 20.66 -10.93
N GLU A 163 -20.26 19.93 -10.15
CA GLU A 163 -19.86 20.24 -8.78
C GLU A 163 -18.36 20.00 -8.63
N PRO A 164 -17.48 20.91 -9.09
CA PRO A 164 -16.02 20.72 -9.09
C PRO A 164 -15.42 20.54 -7.68
N ASP A 165 -16.06 21.12 -6.66
CA ASP A 165 -15.74 20.93 -5.23
C ASP A 165 -16.88 20.13 -4.57
N PRO A 166 -16.85 18.78 -4.61
CA PRO A 166 -17.99 17.97 -4.23
C PRO A 166 -18.21 17.94 -2.72
N HIS A 167 -19.47 18.16 -2.31
CA HIS A 167 -19.86 18.14 -0.91
C HIS A 167 -20.76 16.95 -0.58
N CYS A 168 -20.80 16.60 0.71
CA CYS A 168 -21.57 15.50 1.24
C CYS A 168 -23.07 15.76 1.16
N ARG A 169 -23.79 14.88 0.47
CA ARG A 169 -25.25 14.97 0.29
C ARG A 169 -26.05 14.11 1.30
N ARG A 170 -25.34 13.45 2.24
CA ARG A 170 -25.99 12.63 3.27
C ARG A 170 -26.80 13.49 4.21
N THR A 171 -28.10 13.17 4.38
CA THR A 171 -28.93 13.79 5.40
C THR A 171 -28.51 13.30 6.78
N LEU A 172 -28.22 14.23 7.70
CA LEU A 172 -27.84 13.90 9.06
C LEU A 172 -29.10 13.64 9.93
N PRO A 173 -29.03 12.70 10.87
CA PRO A 173 -30.05 12.58 11.91
C PRO A 173 -30.21 13.94 12.63
N TYR A 174 -31.45 14.32 12.89
CA TYR A 174 -31.81 15.55 13.62
C TYR A 174 -31.45 16.88 12.90
N SER A 175 -31.10 16.86 11.61
CA SER A 175 -30.83 18.09 10.83
C SER A 175 -32.06 18.76 10.23
N GLY A 176 -33.27 18.29 10.52
CA GLY A 176 -34.48 18.80 9.88
C GLY A 176 -34.56 18.50 8.37
N GLY A 177 -33.84 17.48 7.90
CA GLY A 177 -33.78 17.08 6.49
C GLY A 177 -32.67 17.76 5.68
N MET A 178 -31.82 18.57 6.33
CA MET A 178 -30.69 19.21 5.64
C MET A 178 -29.53 18.23 5.43
N PRO A 179 -28.83 18.33 4.28
CA PRO A 179 -27.62 17.54 4.03
C PRO A 179 -26.47 17.96 4.96
N CYS A 180 -25.51 17.08 5.13
CA CYS A 180 -24.26 17.35 5.88
C CYS A 180 -23.50 18.54 5.28
N ASN A 181 -23.42 18.60 3.97
CA ASN A 181 -22.80 19.65 3.16
C ASN A 181 -21.33 19.96 3.53
N ASP A 182 -20.62 18.97 4.07
CA ASP A 182 -19.18 19.08 4.36
C ASP A 182 -18.34 18.50 3.23
N LEU A 183 -17.02 18.77 3.25
CA LEU A 183 -16.08 18.33 2.22
C LEU A 183 -16.05 16.82 2.06
N ILE A 184 -15.91 16.35 0.84
CA ILE A 184 -15.60 14.97 0.50
C ILE A 184 -14.13 14.93 0.06
N LYS A 185 -13.40 13.92 0.53
CA LYS A 185 -12.01 13.65 0.18
C LYS A 185 -11.83 12.18 -0.16
N THR A 186 -10.94 11.85 -1.11
CA THR A 186 -10.56 10.45 -1.35
C THR A 186 -9.88 9.85 -0.12
N ASP A 187 -9.94 8.53 0.02
CA ASP A 187 -9.26 7.81 1.11
C ASP A 187 -7.73 7.72 0.90
N VAL A 188 -7.17 8.47 -0.05
CA VAL A 188 -5.71 8.67 -0.18
C VAL A 188 -5.21 9.46 1.01
N VAL A 189 -4.16 9.01 1.67
CA VAL A 189 -3.51 9.73 2.76
C VAL A 189 -2.68 10.88 2.19
N TYR A 190 -3.04 12.11 2.55
CA TYR A 190 -2.31 13.31 2.14
C TYR A 190 -1.16 13.62 3.10
N PHE A 191 -0.19 14.38 2.66
CA PHE A 191 0.83 14.93 3.56
C PHE A 191 0.17 15.73 4.68
N GLY A 192 0.62 15.51 5.93
CA GLY A 192 0.00 16.07 7.13
C GLY A 192 -1.05 15.17 7.78
N GLU A 193 -1.55 14.14 7.11
CA GLU A 193 -2.49 13.18 7.70
C GLU A 193 -1.81 12.00 8.38
N ALA A 194 -2.51 11.40 9.32
CA ALA A 194 -2.11 10.12 9.91
C ALA A 194 -2.35 8.97 8.92
N LEU A 195 -1.49 7.97 8.96
CA LEU A 195 -1.70 6.72 8.22
C LEU A 195 -2.90 5.95 8.82
N PRO A 196 -3.50 5.01 8.06
CA PRO A 196 -4.61 4.19 8.55
C PRO A 196 -4.25 3.47 9.86
N ASP A 197 -5.21 3.44 10.79
CA ASP A 197 -5.03 2.85 12.12
C ASP A 197 -4.49 1.42 12.06
N GLY A 198 -3.46 1.14 12.84
CA GLY A 198 -2.82 -0.17 12.92
C GLY A 198 -1.98 -0.59 11.70
N ALA A 199 -1.99 0.19 10.60
CA ALA A 199 -1.26 -0.17 9.38
C ALA A 199 0.25 -0.29 9.61
N MET A 200 0.85 0.68 10.30
CA MET A 200 2.27 0.64 10.64
C MET A 200 2.61 -0.44 11.64
N GLU A 201 1.78 -0.64 12.67
CA GLU A 201 1.98 -1.67 13.68
C GLU A 201 1.95 -3.07 13.05
N LYS A 202 0.94 -3.37 12.20
CA LYS A 202 0.84 -4.62 11.45
C LYS A 202 2.08 -4.82 10.57
N SER A 203 2.51 -3.77 9.87
CA SER A 203 3.67 -3.81 8.97
C SER A 203 4.97 -4.07 9.71
N TYR A 204 5.24 -3.37 10.81
CA TYR A 204 6.42 -3.61 11.65
C TYR A 204 6.47 -5.03 12.20
N LYS A 205 5.33 -5.49 12.76
CA LYS A 205 5.22 -6.82 13.35
C LYS A 205 5.50 -7.93 12.34
N LEU A 206 4.95 -7.83 11.13
CA LEU A 206 5.11 -8.86 10.11
C LEU A 206 6.48 -8.78 9.42
N ALA A 207 6.97 -7.57 9.12
CA ALA A 207 8.27 -7.38 8.50
C ALA A 207 9.43 -7.84 9.42
N SER A 208 9.33 -7.60 10.74
CA SER A 208 10.36 -8.03 11.70
C SER A 208 10.37 -9.54 11.99
N ARG A 209 9.38 -10.28 11.51
CA ARG A 209 9.26 -11.73 11.71
C ARG A 209 9.41 -12.54 10.41
N ALA A 210 9.55 -11.84 9.29
CA ALA A 210 9.75 -12.48 8.00
C ALA A 210 11.16 -13.10 7.90
N ASP A 211 11.29 -14.09 7.02
CA ASP A 211 12.60 -14.65 6.66
C ASP A 211 13.36 -13.74 5.71
N GLU A 212 12.64 -12.86 5.00
CA GLU A 212 13.22 -11.81 4.14
C GLU A 212 12.21 -10.66 3.92
N LEU A 213 12.71 -9.43 3.83
CA LEU A 213 11.94 -8.25 3.40
C LEU A 213 12.36 -7.85 1.99
N TRP A 214 11.39 -7.81 1.07
CA TRP A 214 11.60 -7.26 -0.26
C TRP A 214 11.03 -5.84 -0.35
N VAL A 215 11.85 -4.89 -0.77
CA VAL A 215 11.46 -3.51 -1.06
C VAL A 215 11.48 -3.32 -2.57
N ILE A 216 10.35 -2.92 -3.15
CA ILE A 216 10.17 -2.92 -4.60
C ILE A 216 9.65 -1.57 -5.06
N GLY A 217 10.43 -0.86 -5.88
CA GLY A 217 10.00 0.37 -6.54
C GLY A 217 9.77 1.55 -5.59
N SER A 218 10.56 1.68 -4.52
CA SER A 218 10.48 2.81 -3.59
C SER A 218 11.85 3.43 -3.35
N THR A 219 11.93 4.76 -3.35
CA THR A 219 13.15 5.52 -2.95
C THR A 219 13.36 5.52 -1.42
N LEU A 220 12.33 5.12 -0.65
CA LEU A 220 12.32 5.09 0.82
C LEU A 220 12.55 6.47 1.46
N GLU A 221 11.99 7.52 0.85
CA GLU A 221 12.08 8.91 1.33
C GLU A 221 10.87 9.35 2.13
N VAL A 222 9.74 8.61 2.07
CA VAL A 222 8.48 8.98 2.74
C VAL A 222 8.35 8.23 4.05
N TYR A 223 8.27 8.99 5.15
CA TYR A 223 8.05 8.47 6.49
C TYR A 223 6.57 8.66 6.89
N PRO A 224 6.01 7.74 7.73
CA PRO A 224 6.70 6.66 8.44
C PRO A 224 6.90 5.37 7.63
N ALA A 225 6.36 5.21 6.40
CA ALA A 225 6.41 3.97 5.63
C ALA A 225 7.85 3.43 5.44
N ALA A 226 8.82 4.31 5.15
CA ALA A 226 10.23 3.95 4.97
C ALA A 226 10.85 3.30 6.21
N SER A 227 10.35 3.58 7.43
CA SER A 227 10.88 3.01 8.67
C SER A 227 10.64 1.50 8.86
N ILE A 228 9.79 0.88 8.02
CA ILE A 228 9.64 -0.58 7.99
C ILE A 228 11.00 -1.25 7.72
N VAL A 229 11.83 -0.66 6.86
CA VAL A 229 13.12 -1.22 6.47
C VAL A 229 14.13 -1.25 7.63
N PRO A 230 14.44 -0.14 8.34
CA PRO A 230 15.32 -0.20 9.49
C PRO A 230 14.77 -1.05 10.65
N VAL A 231 13.45 -1.14 10.83
CA VAL A 231 12.84 -2.01 11.83
C VAL A 231 13.11 -3.49 11.52
N ALA A 232 12.94 -3.92 10.27
CA ALA A 232 13.26 -5.27 9.83
C ALA A 232 14.77 -5.56 9.95
N ALA A 233 15.63 -4.60 9.56
CA ALA A 233 17.08 -4.72 9.69
C ALA A 233 17.52 -4.90 11.15
N GLN A 234 16.95 -4.16 12.09
CA GLN A 234 17.22 -4.29 13.54
C GLN A 234 16.80 -5.66 14.08
N ALA A 235 15.78 -6.26 13.49
CA ALA A 235 15.36 -7.62 13.82
C ALA A 235 16.23 -8.71 13.16
N GLY A 236 17.25 -8.33 12.39
CA GLY A 236 18.14 -9.27 11.69
C GLY A 236 17.56 -9.86 10.41
N VAL A 237 16.44 -9.31 9.89
CA VAL A 237 15.81 -9.79 8.66
C VAL A 237 16.64 -9.35 7.45
N PRO A 238 17.06 -10.27 6.57
CA PRO A 238 17.73 -9.95 5.31
C PRO A 238 16.81 -9.09 4.42
N ILE A 239 17.40 -8.08 3.75
CA ILE A 239 16.66 -7.13 2.95
C ILE A 239 17.12 -7.20 1.50
N THR A 240 16.19 -7.45 0.58
CA THR A 240 16.39 -7.29 -0.86
C THR A 240 15.71 -6.00 -1.31
N ILE A 241 16.47 -5.06 -1.88
CA ILE A 241 15.92 -3.82 -2.48
C ILE A 241 16.00 -3.93 -4.00
N MET A 242 14.82 -3.83 -4.65
CA MET A 242 14.67 -3.79 -6.11
C MET A 242 14.16 -2.40 -6.50
N ASN A 243 15.07 -1.55 -6.95
CA ASN A 243 14.78 -0.19 -7.40
C ASN A 243 15.89 0.29 -8.33
N MET A 244 15.58 0.87 -9.49
CA MET A 244 16.60 1.31 -10.47
C MET A 244 17.56 2.36 -9.89
N GLY A 245 17.01 3.36 -9.21
CA GLY A 245 17.79 4.40 -8.55
C GLY A 245 18.27 3.99 -7.14
N ARG A 246 19.07 4.86 -6.53
CA ARG A 246 19.45 4.71 -5.11
C ARG A 246 18.26 4.90 -4.20
N THR A 247 18.34 4.30 -3.02
CA THR A 247 17.35 4.48 -1.95
C THR A 247 18.03 4.95 -0.66
N GLN A 248 17.26 5.51 0.26
CA GLN A 248 17.78 5.93 1.56
C GLN A 248 18.29 4.75 2.42
N CYS A 249 17.88 3.52 2.10
CA CYS A 249 18.20 2.33 2.87
C CYS A 249 19.14 1.34 2.15
N ASP A 250 19.79 1.71 1.06
CA ASP A 250 20.69 0.82 0.31
C ASP A 250 21.75 0.16 1.21
N ARG A 251 22.22 0.87 2.25
CA ARG A 251 23.22 0.35 3.20
C ARG A 251 22.71 -0.78 4.10
N LEU A 252 21.41 -0.93 4.21
CA LEU A 252 20.76 -1.99 5.02
C LEU A 252 20.46 -3.22 4.17
N ALA A 253 20.61 -3.14 2.85
CA ALA A 253 20.28 -4.24 1.95
C ALA A 253 21.36 -5.31 1.96
N SER A 254 20.92 -6.56 2.07
CA SER A 254 21.73 -7.76 1.81
C SER A 254 21.88 -8.00 0.30
N ARG A 255 20.90 -7.56 -0.49
CA ARG A 255 20.89 -7.67 -1.96
C ARG A 255 20.28 -6.42 -2.59
N LEU A 256 20.95 -5.89 -3.62
CA LEU A 256 20.45 -4.79 -4.44
C LEU A 256 20.22 -5.29 -5.88
N ILE A 257 19.02 -5.03 -6.42
CA ILE A 257 18.64 -5.33 -7.80
C ILE A 257 18.29 -4.01 -8.48
N ARG A 258 19.01 -3.68 -9.55
CA ARG A 258 18.88 -2.41 -10.30
C ARG A 258 18.24 -2.60 -11.68
N ASP A 259 17.72 -3.80 -11.94
CA ASP A 259 17.08 -4.16 -13.20
C ASP A 259 15.63 -3.69 -13.23
N ASP A 260 15.03 -3.76 -14.41
CA ASP A 260 13.60 -3.49 -14.62
C ASP A 260 12.75 -4.42 -13.73
N ILE A 261 11.92 -3.82 -12.88
CA ILE A 261 11.05 -4.52 -11.93
C ILE A 261 10.08 -5.48 -12.64
N ALA A 262 9.57 -5.09 -13.82
CA ALA A 262 8.64 -5.92 -14.58
C ALA A 262 9.26 -7.23 -15.06
N VAL A 263 10.59 -7.29 -15.16
CA VAL A 263 11.36 -8.49 -15.55
C VAL A 263 11.97 -9.18 -14.33
N ALA A 264 12.61 -8.40 -13.47
CA ALA A 264 13.38 -8.94 -12.35
C ALA A 264 12.52 -9.57 -11.25
N LEU A 265 11.37 -8.96 -10.93
CA LEU A 265 10.51 -9.49 -9.86
C LEU A 265 9.86 -10.83 -10.21
N PRO A 266 9.27 -11.05 -11.41
CA PRO A 266 8.80 -12.37 -11.79
C PRO A 266 9.89 -13.46 -11.68
N LYS A 267 11.11 -13.15 -12.16
CA LYS A 267 12.25 -14.07 -12.07
C LYS A 267 12.63 -14.38 -10.62
N LEU A 268 12.72 -13.38 -9.75
CA LEU A 268 13.02 -13.55 -8.33
C LEU A 268 11.97 -14.43 -7.64
N VAL A 269 10.70 -14.22 -7.95
CA VAL A 269 9.58 -15.03 -7.41
C VAL A 269 9.70 -16.49 -7.88
N ASP A 270 9.98 -16.72 -9.16
CA ASP A 270 10.11 -18.08 -9.71
C ASP A 270 11.29 -18.83 -9.11
N GLU A 271 12.44 -18.17 -8.97
CA GLU A 271 13.64 -18.71 -8.31
C GLU A 271 13.33 -19.07 -6.84
N THR A 272 12.62 -18.18 -6.13
CA THR A 272 12.30 -18.36 -4.71
C THR A 272 11.35 -19.53 -4.48
N ILE A 273 10.30 -19.65 -5.30
CA ILE A 273 9.35 -20.77 -5.22
C ILE A 273 10.05 -22.08 -5.57
N SER A 274 10.88 -22.10 -6.62
CA SER A 274 11.59 -23.30 -7.04
C SER A 274 12.61 -23.79 -6.01
N ALA A 275 13.23 -22.88 -5.26
CA ALA A 275 14.16 -23.23 -4.20
C ALA A 275 13.49 -23.83 -2.94
N ALA A 276 12.16 -23.67 -2.82
CA ALA A 276 11.36 -24.21 -1.71
C ALA A 276 10.72 -25.58 -2.02
N GLN A 277 10.84 -26.06 -3.26
CA GLN A 277 10.36 -27.38 -3.72
C GLN A 277 11.48 -28.42 -3.65
#